data_546d696e98180aadb1fa11d8925a3077
#
_entry.id   546d696e98180aadb1fa11d8925a3077
#
_cell.length_a   1.000
_cell.length_b   1.000
_cell.length_c   1.000
_cell.angle_alpha   90.00
_cell.angle_beta   90.00
_cell.angle_gamma   90.00
#
_symmetry.space_group_name_H-M   'P 1'
#
loop_
_entity.id
_entity.type
_entity.pdbx_description
1 polymer ?
#
loop_
_entity_poly.entity_id
_entity_poly.type
_entity_poly.pdbx_seq_one_letter_code
_entity_poly.pdbx_strand_id
1 'polypeptide(L)'
;MGSSRFPGKPLTKIAGKEMIVRTLERALLAECFDRIVCATDSEEIADVVSRAGFEFILTPDAATGSDRVAFAARALNLDLVVNLQGDEPLVEPSVLCDVATALEQHPDEWVTVACPLNPAEAGLKTVVKVLVKDDYAVDFTRSVANEDAARWFQHQGIYAYSRVCRDEFSSLPQTEVEKDRSLEQMRILGKRPIRIVQSKFPSISVDVPSDVNAVEEALKKPFGRG
;
A
#
# COMPACT_ATOMS: atom_id res chain seq x y z
N MET A 1 14.63 5.54 3.50
CA MET A 1 15.05 4.21 4.05
C MET A 1 14.57 3.94 5.48
N GLY A 2 13.41 4.46 5.85
CA GLY A 2 12.96 4.57 7.25
C GLY A 2 12.37 3.34 7.95
N SER A 3 12.54 2.10 7.47
CA SER A 3 12.07 0.93 8.22
C SER A 3 13.09 0.55 9.29
N SER A 4 12.80 0.86 10.54
CA SER A 4 13.65 0.46 11.68
C SER A 4 13.71 -1.07 11.88
N ARG A 5 12.68 -1.80 11.44
CA ARG A 5 12.59 -3.26 11.53
C ARG A 5 13.34 -4.00 10.44
N PHE A 6 13.54 -3.37 9.28
CA PHE A 6 14.22 -3.95 8.13
C PHE A 6 14.93 -2.84 7.34
N PRO A 7 16.15 -2.41 7.76
CA PRO A 7 16.92 -1.41 7.04
C PRO A 7 17.23 -1.86 5.60
N GLY A 8 17.10 -0.95 4.63
CA GLY A 8 17.33 -1.27 3.22
C GLY A 8 16.26 -2.17 2.57
N LYS A 9 15.13 -2.38 3.24
CA LYS A 9 14.03 -3.22 2.79
C LYS A 9 13.70 -3.13 1.29
N PRO A 10 13.53 -1.94 0.66
CA PRO A 10 13.18 -1.85 -0.76
C PRO A 10 14.21 -2.44 -1.72
N LEU A 11 15.48 -2.49 -1.30
CA LEU A 11 16.59 -3.03 -2.10
C LEU A 11 16.90 -4.50 -1.81
N THR A 12 16.19 -5.10 -0.87
CA THR A 12 16.33 -6.54 -0.59
C THR A 12 15.95 -7.34 -1.83
N LYS A 13 16.80 -8.31 -2.15
CA LYS A 13 16.56 -9.19 -3.30
C LYS A 13 15.59 -10.30 -2.92
N ILE A 14 14.59 -10.48 -3.74
CA ILE A 14 13.60 -11.55 -3.71
C ILE A 14 13.75 -12.33 -5.01
N ALA A 15 14.16 -13.58 -4.95
CA ALA A 15 14.48 -14.41 -6.12
C ALA A 15 15.36 -13.64 -7.14
N GLY A 16 16.46 -13.02 -6.64
CA GLY A 16 17.47 -12.36 -7.46
C GLY A 16 17.15 -10.93 -7.94
N LYS A 17 15.96 -10.38 -7.65
CA LYS A 17 15.52 -9.03 -8.09
C LYS A 17 15.12 -8.19 -6.87
N GLU A 18 15.48 -6.92 -6.86
CA GLU A 18 15.13 -5.99 -5.79
C GLU A 18 13.61 -5.89 -5.60
N MET A 19 13.16 -5.86 -4.35
CA MET A 19 11.74 -5.85 -3.98
C MET A 19 10.98 -4.68 -4.65
N ILE A 20 11.55 -3.48 -4.62
CA ILE A 20 10.93 -2.31 -5.25
C ILE A 20 10.70 -2.50 -6.76
N VAL A 21 11.65 -3.14 -7.46
CA VAL A 21 11.53 -3.43 -8.89
C VAL A 21 10.40 -4.44 -9.13
N ARG A 22 10.26 -5.46 -8.29
CA ARG A 22 9.14 -6.40 -8.38
C ARG A 22 7.80 -5.72 -8.21
N THR A 23 7.69 -4.84 -7.22
CA THR A 23 6.44 -4.08 -6.99
C THR A 23 6.09 -3.20 -8.19
N LEU A 24 7.08 -2.53 -8.79
CA LEU A 24 6.89 -1.71 -10.00
C LEU A 24 6.49 -2.56 -11.22
N GLU A 25 7.10 -3.75 -11.40
CA GLU A 25 6.71 -4.69 -12.47
C GLU A 25 5.26 -5.19 -12.29
N ARG A 26 4.81 -5.42 -11.05
CA ARG A 26 3.41 -5.79 -10.79
C ARG A 26 2.46 -4.64 -11.13
N ALA A 27 2.82 -3.41 -10.81
CA ALA A 27 2.05 -2.24 -11.20
C ALA A 27 2.00 -2.08 -12.74
N LEU A 28 3.09 -2.36 -13.44
CA LEU A 28 3.13 -2.30 -14.91
C LEU A 28 2.20 -3.31 -15.56
N LEU A 29 2.07 -4.51 -14.99
CA LEU A 29 1.18 -5.56 -15.49
C LEU A 29 -0.31 -5.22 -15.32
N ALA A 30 -0.66 -4.21 -14.54
CA ALA A 30 -2.05 -3.77 -14.39
C ALA A 30 -2.60 -3.12 -15.69
N GLU A 31 -1.74 -2.47 -16.48
CA GLU A 31 -2.09 -1.85 -17.78
C GLU A 31 -3.21 -0.78 -17.71
N CYS A 32 -3.52 -0.27 -16.52
CA CYS A 32 -4.59 0.71 -16.28
C CYS A 32 -4.07 2.08 -15.82
N PHE A 33 -2.76 2.29 -15.84
CA PHE A 33 -2.13 3.54 -15.43
C PHE A 33 -1.45 4.23 -16.60
N ASP A 34 -1.67 5.53 -16.75
CA ASP A 34 -0.94 6.36 -17.72
C ASP A 34 0.54 6.50 -17.34
N ARG A 35 0.84 6.40 -16.04
CA ARG A 35 2.18 6.63 -15.52
C ARG A 35 2.44 5.85 -14.24
N ILE A 36 3.62 5.27 -14.13
CA ILE A 36 4.11 4.57 -12.94
C ILE A 36 5.41 5.24 -12.51
N VAL A 37 5.43 5.74 -11.27
CA VAL A 37 6.56 6.53 -10.74
C VAL A 37 6.93 6.05 -9.35
N CYS A 38 8.20 5.80 -9.11
CA CYS A 38 8.71 5.54 -7.77
C CYS A 38 9.03 6.85 -7.04
N ALA A 39 8.37 7.11 -5.93
CA ALA A 39 8.68 8.24 -5.05
C ALA A 39 9.61 7.79 -3.91
N THR A 40 10.81 8.35 -3.84
CA THR A 40 11.82 7.95 -2.86
C THR A 40 12.68 9.11 -2.38
N ASP A 41 13.21 9.03 -1.16
CA ASP A 41 14.22 9.94 -0.60
C ASP A 41 15.65 9.39 -0.74
N SER A 42 15.81 8.21 -1.33
CA SER A 42 17.09 7.51 -1.46
C SER A 42 17.57 7.53 -2.90
N GLU A 43 18.75 8.11 -3.13
CA GLU A 43 19.43 8.06 -4.43
C GLU A 43 19.74 6.61 -4.84
N GLU A 44 20.08 5.75 -3.89
CA GLU A 44 20.36 4.34 -4.17
C GLU A 44 19.11 3.60 -4.72
N ILE A 45 17.93 3.88 -4.16
CA ILE A 45 16.67 3.34 -4.70
C ILE A 45 16.39 3.93 -6.08
N ALA A 46 16.57 5.24 -6.25
CA ALA A 46 16.38 5.92 -7.53
C ALA A 46 17.27 5.33 -8.64
N ASP A 47 18.54 5.04 -8.33
CA ASP A 47 19.48 4.42 -9.26
C ASP A 47 19.05 3.00 -9.67
N VAL A 48 18.55 2.20 -8.72
CA VAL A 48 18.04 0.84 -9.01
C VAL A 48 16.80 0.91 -9.88
N VAL A 49 15.85 1.78 -9.55
CA VAL A 49 14.61 1.99 -10.29
C VAL A 49 14.89 2.48 -11.73
N SER A 50 15.79 3.45 -11.88
CA SER A 50 16.22 3.97 -13.18
C SER A 50 16.87 2.90 -14.06
N ARG A 51 17.79 2.09 -13.49
CA ARG A 51 18.41 0.96 -14.21
C ARG A 51 17.42 -0.11 -14.62
N ALA A 52 16.32 -0.26 -13.88
CA ALA A 52 15.23 -1.17 -14.24
C ALA A 52 14.26 -0.57 -15.29
N GLY A 53 14.49 0.67 -15.74
CA GLY A 53 13.71 1.33 -16.79
C GLY A 53 12.42 2.00 -16.28
N PHE A 54 12.29 2.19 -14.98
CA PHE A 54 11.14 2.89 -14.39
C PHE A 54 11.45 4.35 -14.09
N GLU A 55 10.41 5.14 -14.07
CA GLU A 55 10.48 6.55 -13.68
C GLU A 55 10.54 6.69 -12.15
N PHE A 56 11.28 7.70 -11.69
CA PHE A 56 11.35 8.03 -10.27
C PHE A 56 11.30 9.54 -10.04
N ILE A 57 10.95 9.90 -8.81
CA ILE A 57 11.08 11.27 -8.31
C ILE A 57 11.72 11.25 -6.93
N LEU A 58 12.77 12.07 -6.76
CA LEU A 58 13.36 12.30 -5.44
C LEU A 58 12.47 13.23 -4.62
N THR A 59 12.20 12.82 -3.40
CA THR A 59 11.35 13.57 -2.46
C THR A 59 12.15 13.94 -1.22
N PRO A 60 11.78 15.01 -0.51
CA PRO A 60 12.29 15.24 0.84
C PRO A 60 11.85 14.11 1.78
N ASP A 61 12.38 14.13 3.01
CA ASP A 61 11.86 13.30 4.09
C ASP A 61 10.36 13.51 4.26
N ALA A 62 9.66 12.43 4.49
CA ALA A 62 8.22 12.43 4.67
C ALA A 62 7.83 11.63 5.92
N ALA A 63 6.81 12.09 6.64
CA ALA A 63 6.34 11.45 7.86
C ALA A 63 5.75 10.06 7.59
N THR A 64 5.09 9.91 6.44
CA THR A 64 4.46 8.64 6.01
C THR A 64 4.66 8.40 4.51
N GLY A 65 4.32 7.17 4.06
CA GLY A 65 4.28 6.83 2.63
C GLY A 65 3.31 7.72 1.85
N SER A 66 2.13 7.98 2.40
CA SER A 66 1.14 8.85 1.77
C SER A 66 1.58 10.31 1.70
N ASP A 67 2.31 10.84 2.69
CA ASP A 67 2.89 12.19 2.63
C ASP A 67 3.93 12.28 1.49
N ARG A 68 4.77 11.24 1.31
CA ARG A 68 5.74 11.13 0.23
C ARG A 68 5.08 11.13 -1.15
N VAL A 69 4.06 10.27 -1.32
CA VAL A 69 3.31 10.19 -2.59
C VAL A 69 2.55 11.49 -2.86
N ALA A 70 2.03 12.15 -1.83
CA ALA A 70 1.39 13.46 -1.99
C ALA A 70 2.36 14.53 -2.49
N PHE A 71 3.61 14.55 -2.01
CA PHE A 71 4.64 15.43 -2.54
C PHE A 71 4.91 15.13 -4.03
N ALA A 72 5.16 13.87 -4.37
CA ALA A 72 5.41 13.43 -5.73
C ALA A 72 4.27 13.80 -6.69
N ALA A 73 3.04 13.53 -6.29
CA ALA A 73 1.84 13.82 -7.09
C ALA A 73 1.63 15.32 -7.33
N ARG A 74 1.97 16.18 -6.37
CA ARG A 74 1.96 17.65 -6.56
C ARG A 74 3.02 18.08 -7.56
N ALA A 75 4.25 17.61 -7.39
CA ALA A 75 5.36 17.96 -8.27
C ALA A 75 5.10 17.53 -9.74
N LEU A 76 4.38 16.43 -9.92
CA LEU A 76 4.02 15.88 -11.22
C LEU A 76 2.63 16.38 -11.74
N ASN A 77 1.95 17.22 -10.97
CA ASN A 77 0.62 17.77 -11.28
C ASN A 77 -0.45 16.70 -11.58
N LEU A 78 -0.47 15.62 -10.79
CA LEU A 78 -1.41 14.51 -10.97
C LEU A 78 -2.72 14.77 -10.22
N ASP A 79 -3.85 14.41 -10.84
CA ASP A 79 -5.20 14.58 -10.27
C ASP A 79 -5.67 13.35 -9.48
N LEU A 80 -5.45 12.16 -10.04
CA LEU A 80 -5.80 10.89 -9.44
C LEU A 80 -4.52 10.08 -9.20
N VAL A 81 -4.43 9.42 -8.06
CA VAL A 81 -3.23 8.68 -7.66
C VAL A 81 -3.63 7.37 -7.00
N VAL A 82 -3.00 6.28 -7.44
CA VAL A 82 -2.95 5.02 -6.71
C VAL A 82 -1.58 4.92 -6.04
N ASN A 83 -1.56 4.90 -4.72
CA ASN A 83 -0.39 4.76 -3.88
C ASN A 83 -0.20 3.29 -3.51
N LEU A 84 0.71 2.61 -4.19
CA LEU A 84 1.12 1.25 -3.90
C LEU A 84 2.36 1.28 -3.00
N GLN A 85 2.28 0.65 -1.84
CA GLN A 85 3.42 0.54 -0.95
C GLN A 85 4.51 -0.34 -1.56
N GLY A 86 5.78 0.10 -1.47
CA GLY A 86 6.92 -0.57 -2.11
C GLY A 86 7.25 -1.96 -1.56
N ASP A 87 6.56 -2.39 -0.50
CA ASP A 87 6.70 -3.69 0.15
C ASP A 87 5.59 -4.69 -0.20
N GLU A 88 4.84 -4.43 -1.27
CA GLU A 88 3.79 -5.30 -1.83
C GLU A 88 4.24 -5.98 -3.15
N PRO A 89 5.29 -6.83 -3.13
CA PRO A 89 5.88 -7.39 -4.35
C PRO A 89 4.99 -8.43 -5.05
N LEU A 90 3.91 -8.85 -4.41
CA LEU A 90 2.95 -9.84 -4.92
C LEU A 90 1.56 -9.25 -5.17
N VAL A 91 1.43 -7.94 -5.21
CA VAL A 91 0.13 -7.31 -5.49
C VAL A 91 -0.49 -7.87 -6.77
N GLU A 92 -1.79 -8.19 -6.72
CA GLU A 92 -2.50 -8.66 -7.91
C GLU A 92 -2.84 -7.46 -8.82
N PRO A 93 -2.39 -7.46 -10.10
CA PRO A 93 -2.58 -6.32 -11.01
C PRO A 93 -4.05 -5.91 -11.19
N SER A 94 -4.97 -6.87 -11.25
CA SER A 94 -6.41 -6.58 -11.36
C SER A 94 -6.95 -5.76 -10.20
N VAL A 95 -6.43 -5.99 -8.98
CA VAL A 95 -6.81 -5.22 -7.80
C VAL A 95 -6.43 -3.75 -7.93
N LEU A 96 -5.30 -3.45 -8.57
CA LEU A 96 -4.89 -2.07 -8.83
C LEU A 96 -5.86 -1.37 -9.78
N CYS A 97 -6.36 -2.08 -10.80
CA CYS A 97 -7.37 -1.53 -11.71
C CYS A 97 -8.74 -1.36 -11.04
N ASP A 98 -9.12 -2.29 -10.16
CA ASP A 98 -10.36 -2.15 -9.38
C ASP A 98 -10.30 -0.92 -8.47
N VAL A 99 -9.15 -0.65 -7.85
CA VAL A 99 -8.91 0.54 -7.02
C VAL A 99 -8.95 1.83 -7.86
N ALA A 100 -8.31 1.83 -9.03
CA ALA A 100 -8.34 2.98 -9.95
C ALA A 100 -9.77 3.27 -10.41
N THR A 101 -10.52 2.25 -10.80
CA THR A 101 -11.93 2.38 -11.21
C THR A 101 -12.81 2.90 -10.07
N ALA A 102 -12.61 2.41 -8.84
CA ALA A 102 -13.35 2.89 -7.68
C ALA A 102 -13.06 4.37 -7.40
N LEU A 103 -11.79 4.80 -7.54
CA LEU A 103 -11.42 6.21 -7.38
C LEU A 103 -12.05 7.09 -8.46
N GLU A 104 -12.08 6.66 -9.71
CA GLU A 104 -12.72 7.42 -10.81
C GLU A 104 -14.22 7.61 -10.56
N GLN A 105 -14.88 6.59 -10.02
CA GLN A 105 -16.31 6.63 -9.69
C GLN A 105 -16.61 7.45 -8.43
N HIS A 106 -15.68 7.54 -7.50
CA HIS A 106 -15.83 8.18 -6.19
C HIS A 106 -14.64 9.10 -5.85
N PRO A 107 -14.39 10.18 -6.63
CA PRO A 107 -13.19 11.01 -6.49
C PRO A 107 -13.11 11.83 -5.20
N ASP A 108 -14.23 11.94 -4.47
CA ASP A 108 -14.30 12.64 -3.18
C ASP A 108 -14.04 11.72 -1.98
N GLU A 109 -13.75 10.44 -2.23
CA GLU A 109 -13.49 9.43 -1.20
C GLU A 109 -12.02 8.98 -1.25
N TRP A 110 -11.55 8.45 -0.14
CA TRP A 110 -10.36 7.61 -0.13
C TRP A 110 -10.76 6.19 -0.52
N VAL A 111 -9.90 5.51 -1.24
CA VAL A 111 -10.09 4.10 -1.59
C VAL A 111 -8.93 3.30 -1.02
N THR A 112 -9.22 2.14 -0.47
CA THR A 112 -8.22 1.16 -0.06
C THR A 112 -8.72 -0.26 -0.28
N VAL A 113 -7.89 -1.26 0.02
CA VAL A 113 -8.17 -2.66 -0.29
C VAL A 113 -8.26 -3.49 0.98
N ALA A 114 -9.21 -4.40 0.98
CA ALA A 114 -9.31 -5.44 2.00
C ALA A 114 -9.52 -6.82 1.38
N CYS A 115 -8.97 -7.86 2.00
CA CYS A 115 -9.21 -9.25 1.63
C CYS A 115 -9.58 -10.07 2.88
N PRO A 116 -10.10 -11.31 2.72
CA PRO A 116 -10.41 -12.16 3.85
C PRO A 116 -9.22 -12.32 4.79
N LEU A 117 -9.44 -12.11 6.08
CA LEU A 117 -8.42 -12.31 7.11
C LEU A 117 -8.28 -13.81 7.40
N ASN A 118 -7.03 -14.30 7.35
CA ASN A 118 -6.72 -15.62 7.92
C ASN A 118 -6.82 -15.52 9.46
N PRO A 119 -7.70 -16.29 10.12
CA PRO A 119 -7.88 -16.23 11.57
C PRO A 119 -6.58 -16.44 12.36
N ALA A 120 -5.65 -17.26 11.85
CA ALA A 120 -4.34 -17.47 12.47
C ALA A 120 -3.47 -16.20 12.53
N GLU A 121 -3.79 -15.19 11.71
CA GLU A 121 -3.05 -13.93 11.61
C GLU A 121 -3.71 -12.78 12.39
N ALA A 122 -4.84 -13.03 13.05
CA ALA A 122 -5.60 -12.02 13.79
C ALA A 122 -4.74 -11.28 14.84
N GLY A 123 -3.89 -12.01 15.56
CA GLY A 123 -2.97 -11.48 16.57
C GLY A 123 -1.64 -10.93 16.02
N LEU A 124 -1.30 -11.15 14.74
CA LEU A 124 -0.03 -10.73 14.17
C LEU A 124 0.00 -9.22 13.93
N LYS A 125 0.90 -8.51 14.59
CA LYS A 125 1.03 -7.04 14.46
C LYS A 125 1.55 -6.57 13.10
N THR A 126 2.17 -7.43 12.31
CA THR A 126 2.62 -7.16 10.94
C THR A 126 1.46 -7.13 9.95
N VAL A 127 0.38 -7.85 10.22
CA VAL A 127 -0.83 -7.85 9.42
C VAL A 127 -1.78 -6.77 9.95
N VAL A 128 -2.09 -5.77 9.15
CA VAL A 128 -3.08 -4.74 9.48
C VAL A 128 -4.49 -5.27 9.22
N LYS A 129 -5.40 -5.01 10.14
CA LYS A 129 -6.82 -5.39 10.02
C LYS A 129 -7.66 -4.15 9.81
N VAL A 130 -8.73 -4.31 9.03
CA VAL A 130 -9.76 -3.29 8.81
C VAL A 130 -11.12 -3.85 9.17
N LEU A 131 -11.90 -3.08 9.92
CA LEU A 131 -13.31 -3.34 10.15
C LEU A 131 -14.12 -2.64 9.07
N VAL A 132 -14.94 -3.40 8.35
CA VAL A 132 -15.73 -2.90 7.22
C VAL A 132 -17.21 -2.90 7.56
N LYS A 133 -17.91 -1.83 7.20
CA LYS A 133 -19.36 -1.71 7.26
C LYS A 133 -19.85 -0.96 6.02
N ASP A 134 -20.84 -1.54 5.32
CA ASP A 134 -21.47 -0.94 4.13
C ASP A 134 -20.45 -0.45 3.09
N ASP A 135 -19.43 -1.28 2.81
CA ASP A 135 -18.29 -1.03 1.90
C ASP A 135 -17.33 0.09 2.35
N TYR A 136 -17.40 0.52 3.60
CA TYR A 136 -16.49 1.52 4.14
C TYR A 136 -15.70 1.02 5.33
N ALA A 137 -14.47 1.52 5.47
CA ALA A 137 -13.67 1.30 6.66
C ALA A 137 -14.24 2.08 7.84
N VAL A 138 -14.41 1.41 8.98
CA VAL A 138 -14.85 2.03 10.24
C VAL A 138 -13.78 2.01 11.31
N ASP A 139 -12.80 1.11 11.22
CA ASP A 139 -11.61 1.09 12.09
C ASP A 139 -10.46 0.31 11.45
N PHE A 140 -9.22 0.60 11.89
CA PHE A 140 -8.02 -0.13 11.53
C PHE A 140 -7.21 -0.47 12.77
N THR A 141 -6.67 -1.69 12.84
CA THR A 141 -5.86 -2.13 13.98
C THR A 141 -4.77 -3.11 13.56
N ARG A 142 -3.75 -3.26 14.40
CA ARG A 142 -2.70 -4.25 14.18
C ARG A 142 -2.93 -5.57 14.91
N SER A 143 -3.92 -5.64 15.81
CA SER A 143 -4.20 -6.87 16.55
C SER A 143 -5.68 -6.94 16.91
N VAL A 144 -6.24 -8.13 16.73
CA VAL A 144 -7.62 -8.47 17.07
C VAL A 144 -7.60 -9.77 17.85
N ALA A 145 -8.49 -9.91 18.83
CA ALA A 145 -8.69 -11.20 19.51
C ALA A 145 -9.22 -12.25 18.52
N ASN A 146 -8.78 -13.50 18.65
CA ASN A 146 -9.17 -14.56 17.71
C ASN A 146 -10.68 -14.76 17.61
N GLU A 147 -11.41 -14.57 18.72
CA GLU A 147 -12.87 -14.65 18.78
C GLU A 147 -13.59 -13.59 17.93
N ASP A 148 -12.94 -12.45 17.71
CA ASP A 148 -13.47 -11.36 16.90
C ASP A 148 -12.99 -11.39 15.43
N ALA A 149 -12.07 -12.30 15.08
CA ALA A 149 -11.39 -12.32 13.78
C ALA A 149 -12.39 -12.35 12.59
N ALA A 150 -13.52 -13.03 12.72
CA ALA A 150 -14.54 -13.14 11.67
C ALA A 150 -15.19 -11.80 11.26
N ARG A 151 -15.03 -10.74 12.07
CA ARG A 151 -15.57 -9.40 11.80
C ARG A 151 -14.59 -8.50 11.04
N TRP A 152 -13.33 -8.93 10.93
CA TRP A 152 -12.24 -8.14 10.40
C TRP A 152 -11.72 -8.72 9.09
N PHE A 153 -11.24 -7.85 8.25
CA PHE A 153 -10.55 -8.18 7.02
C PHE A 153 -9.07 -7.84 7.15
N GLN A 154 -8.22 -8.48 6.36
CA GLN A 154 -6.83 -8.05 6.18
C GLN A 154 -6.84 -6.80 5.28
N HIS A 155 -6.21 -5.73 5.74
CA HIS A 155 -5.97 -4.54 4.95
C HIS A 155 -4.71 -4.71 4.10
N GLN A 156 -4.76 -4.30 2.83
CA GLN A 156 -3.61 -4.23 1.94
C GLN A 156 -3.11 -2.79 1.82
N GLY A 157 -1.80 -2.59 1.78
CA GLY A 157 -1.13 -1.28 1.72
C GLY A 157 -1.29 -0.57 0.37
N ILE A 158 -2.51 -0.48 -0.13
CA ILE A 158 -2.87 0.21 -1.37
C ILE A 158 -3.88 1.29 -1.04
N TYR A 159 -3.60 2.52 -1.45
CA TYR A 159 -4.54 3.62 -1.29
C TYR A 159 -4.75 4.32 -2.63
N ALA A 160 -5.95 4.87 -2.83
CA ALA A 160 -6.17 5.76 -3.94
C ALA A 160 -6.95 7.00 -3.50
N TYR A 161 -6.62 8.13 -4.09
CA TYR A 161 -7.19 9.41 -3.73
C TYR A 161 -7.01 10.45 -4.83
N SER A 162 -7.97 11.34 -4.93
CA SER A 162 -7.89 12.51 -5.80
C SER A 162 -6.98 13.60 -5.22
N ARG A 163 -6.69 14.62 -6.05
CA ARG A 163 -5.98 15.83 -5.63
C ARG A 163 -6.60 16.46 -4.36
N VAL A 164 -7.92 16.58 -4.31
CA VAL A 164 -8.63 17.19 -3.18
C VAL A 164 -8.42 16.38 -1.90
N CYS A 165 -8.61 15.07 -1.97
CA CYS A 165 -8.42 14.16 -0.83
C CYS A 165 -6.96 14.13 -0.36
N ARG A 166 -6.00 14.10 -1.30
CA ARG A 166 -4.57 14.16 -1.05
C ARG A 166 -4.15 15.45 -0.34
N ASP A 167 -4.64 16.59 -0.83
CA ASP A 167 -4.24 17.90 -0.30
C ASP A 167 -4.84 18.11 1.09
N GLU A 168 -6.06 17.64 1.33
CA GLU A 168 -6.64 17.61 2.68
C GLU A 168 -5.79 16.76 3.63
N PHE A 169 -5.49 15.50 3.28
CA PHE A 169 -4.64 14.62 4.12
C PHE A 169 -3.32 15.28 4.50
N SER A 170 -2.64 15.88 3.53
CA SER A 170 -1.34 16.52 3.76
C SER A 170 -1.43 17.82 4.58
N SER A 171 -2.60 18.45 4.66
CA SER A 171 -2.84 19.63 5.49
C SER A 171 -3.10 19.28 6.96
N LEU A 172 -3.46 18.04 7.25
CA LEU A 172 -3.76 17.57 8.59
C LEU A 172 -2.47 17.18 9.33
N PRO A 173 -2.34 17.58 10.61
CA PRO A 173 -1.27 17.07 11.45
C PRO A 173 -1.47 15.59 11.73
N GLN A 174 -0.36 14.86 11.95
CA GLN A 174 -0.44 13.49 12.45
C GLN A 174 -1.22 13.42 13.75
N THR A 175 -2.19 12.50 13.81
CA THR A 175 -3.00 12.28 15.01
C THR A 175 -2.27 11.38 16.02
N GLU A 176 -2.61 11.47 17.29
CA GLU A 176 -2.05 10.55 18.30
C GLU A 176 -2.41 9.10 17.99
N VAL A 177 -3.64 8.83 17.54
CA VAL A 177 -4.08 7.48 17.15
C VAL A 177 -3.28 6.93 15.96
N GLU A 178 -2.96 7.80 14.97
CA GLU A 178 -2.07 7.44 13.85
C GLU A 178 -0.69 7.02 14.34
N LYS A 179 -0.10 7.77 15.27
CA LYS A 179 1.21 7.47 15.85
C LYS A 179 1.19 6.21 16.71
N ASP A 180 0.22 6.10 17.61
CA ASP A 180 0.09 4.97 18.54
C ASP A 180 -0.11 3.64 17.81
N ARG A 181 -0.94 3.63 16.76
CA ARG A 181 -1.20 2.44 15.95
C ARG A 181 -0.16 2.25 14.85
N SER A 182 0.63 3.27 14.54
CA SER A 182 1.52 3.32 13.37
C SER A 182 0.76 3.01 12.08
N LEU A 183 -0.37 3.70 11.87
CA LEU A 183 -1.30 3.53 10.75
C LEU A 183 -1.69 4.90 10.19
N GLU A 184 -1.12 5.28 9.05
CA GLU A 184 -1.29 6.61 8.44
C GLU A 184 -2.75 6.94 8.08
N GLN A 185 -3.54 5.95 7.68
CA GLN A 185 -4.94 6.11 7.32
C GLN A 185 -5.84 6.54 8.51
N MET A 186 -5.36 6.39 9.75
CA MET A 186 -6.07 6.91 10.93
C MET A 186 -6.16 8.44 10.93
N ARG A 187 -5.29 9.15 10.17
CA ARG A 187 -5.33 10.60 10.03
C ARG A 187 -6.61 11.08 9.35
N ILE A 188 -7.09 10.32 8.36
CA ILE A 188 -8.26 10.69 7.55
C ILE A 188 -9.54 9.96 7.96
N LEU A 189 -9.42 8.84 8.70
CA LEU A 189 -10.58 8.08 9.18
C LEU A 189 -11.52 8.97 10.00
N GLY A 190 -12.82 8.93 9.67
CA GLY A 190 -13.86 9.75 10.30
C GLY A 190 -13.91 11.20 9.80
N LYS A 191 -12.98 11.63 8.94
CA LYS A 191 -13.00 12.94 8.27
C LYS A 191 -13.54 12.82 6.83
N ARG A 192 -13.11 11.77 6.14
CA ARG A 192 -13.63 11.36 4.83
C ARG A 192 -14.02 9.90 4.82
N PRO A 193 -14.98 9.50 3.97
CA PRO A 193 -15.22 8.09 3.71
C PRO A 193 -13.95 7.41 3.17
N ILE A 194 -13.66 6.22 3.68
CA ILE A 194 -12.61 5.35 3.13
C ILE A 194 -13.33 4.13 2.56
N ARG A 195 -13.50 4.11 1.24
CA ARG A 195 -14.14 3.02 0.50
C ARG A 195 -13.23 1.81 0.45
N ILE A 196 -13.81 0.64 0.60
CA ILE A 196 -13.11 -0.65 0.53
C ILE A 196 -13.39 -1.32 -0.82
N VAL A 197 -12.32 -1.57 -1.57
CA VAL A 197 -12.32 -2.54 -2.66
C VAL A 197 -12.02 -3.92 -2.07
N GLN A 198 -12.94 -4.85 -2.23
CA GLN A 198 -12.77 -6.21 -1.72
C GLN A 198 -11.97 -7.05 -2.72
N SER A 199 -10.81 -7.54 -2.29
CA SER A 199 -9.98 -8.45 -3.05
C SER A 199 -10.19 -9.90 -2.61
N LYS A 200 -10.17 -10.83 -3.55
CA LYS A 200 -10.11 -12.27 -3.28
C LYS A 200 -8.67 -12.75 -3.05
N PHE A 201 -7.71 -11.91 -3.39
CA PHE A 201 -6.29 -12.24 -3.37
C PHE A 201 -5.66 -11.72 -2.07
N PRO A 202 -5.17 -12.60 -1.19
CA PRO A 202 -4.37 -12.17 -0.06
C PRO A 202 -3.06 -11.56 -0.55
N SER A 203 -2.62 -10.48 0.07
CA SER A 203 -1.29 -9.92 -0.16
C SER A 203 -0.32 -10.39 0.92
N ILE A 204 0.91 -10.65 0.52
CA ILE A 204 2.03 -10.91 1.42
C ILE A 204 2.95 -9.70 1.33
N SER A 205 2.77 -8.76 2.27
CA SER A 205 3.70 -7.64 2.42
C SER A 205 4.98 -8.10 3.11
N VAL A 206 6.10 -7.47 2.78
CA VAL A 206 7.40 -7.76 3.39
C VAL A 206 7.67 -6.75 4.49
N ASP A 207 7.49 -7.13 5.76
CA ASP A 207 7.74 -6.27 6.91
C ASP A 207 9.02 -6.62 7.67
N VAL A 208 9.38 -7.89 7.66
CA VAL A 208 10.57 -8.44 8.33
C VAL A 208 11.33 -9.39 7.39
N PRO A 209 12.63 -9.67 7.62
CA PRO A 209 13.42 -10.53 6.74
C PRO A 209 12.83 -11.93 6.49
N SER A 210 12.10 -12.48 7.46
CA SER A 210 11.45 -13.80 7.30
C SER A 210 10.37 -13.82 6.22
N ASP A 211 9.73 -12.68 5.93
CA ASP A 211 8.66 -12.59 4.94
C ASP A 211 9.19 -12.78 3.51
N VAL A 212 10.48 -12.50 3.28
CA VAL A 212 11.14 -12.73 1.99
C VAL A 212 10.97 -14.17 1.52
N ASN A 213 11.18 -15.14 2.44
CA ASN A 213 11.01 -16.56 2.11
C ASN A 213 9.58 -16.90 1.72
N ALA A 214 8.58 -16.31 2.39
CA ALA A 214 7.18 -16.54 2.08
C ALA A 214 6.84 -16.00 0.68
N VAL A 215 7.38 -14.84 0.32
CA VAL A 215 7.22 -14.25 -1.02
C VAL A 215 7.92 -15.11 -2.08
N GLU A 216 9.14 -15.59 -1.84
CA GLU A 216 9.85 -16.47 -2.77
C GLU A 216 9.12 -17.79 -3.00
N GLU A 217 8.55 -18.38 -1.96
CA GLU A 217 7.72 -19.58 -2.10
C GLU A 217 6.42 -19.31 -2.89
N ALA A 218 5.81 -18.16 -2.68
CA ALA A 218 4.63 -17.76 -3.44
C ALA A 218 4.95 -17.56 -4.94
N LEU A 219 6.12 -16.99 -5.26
CA LEU A 219 6.58 -16.79 -6.63
C LEU A 219 6.83 -18.10 -7.41
N LYS A 220 7.09 -19.21 -6.71
CA LYS A 220 7.25 -20.53 -7.35
C LYS A 220 5.92 -21.14 -7.82
N LYS A 221 4.81 -20.68 -7.25
CA LYS A 221 3.48 -21.13 -7.64
C LYS A 221 3.04 -20.34 -8.88
N PRO A 222 2.47 -20.97 -9.91
CA PRO A 222 1.91 -20.20 -11.02
C PRO A 222 0.85 -19.24 -10.44
N PHE A 223 0.99 -17.96 -10.74
CA PHE A 223 -0.06 -16.98 -10.48
C PHE A 223 -1.33 -17.47 -11.18
N GLY A 224 -2.38 -17.72 -10.44
CA GLY A 224 -3.57 -18.39 -10.94
C GLY A 224 -4.14 -17.65 -12.15
N ARG A 225 -4.18 -18.35 -13.28
CA ARG A 225 -5.13 -18.05 -14.33
C ARG A 225 -6.47 -18.57 -13.83
N GLY A 226 -7.25 -17.70 -13.21
CA GLY A 226 -8.63 -17.95 -12.88
C GLY A 226 -9.53 -17.09 -13.75
#